data_b9d8638c95ef5e2f92b072357840f9b3
#
_entry.id   b9d8638c95ef5e2f92b072357840f9b3
#
_cell.length_a   1.000
_cell.length_b   1.000
_cell.length_c   1.000
_cell.angle_alpha   90.00
_cell.angle_beta   90.00
_cell.angle_gamma   90.00
#
_symmetry.space_group_name_H-M   'P 1'
#
loop_
_entity.id
_entity.type
_entity.pdbx_description
1 polymer ?
#
loop_
_entity_poly.entity_id
_entity_poly.type
_entity_poly.pdbx_seq_one_letter_code
_entity_poly.pdbx_strand_id
1 'polypeptide(L)'
;MLFKILIVDDDTNLLSVLKNIFADEGYEVEVCSNGLEAIQRYQEQPFDLVITDIMMPGASGLDVLKSLRELSPTVLVILITGFASLETAIKAIRDGAYDYITKPFKLEEIKIVVKNAFDRVRLVRENHKLLHKLQEAYKQLDLVEKITQIQNDKDEKEADRTGDVLGKTLIAGTMLPYHFMASDVNKRESFVLNLERVSRLREKGHISQGEFELCKARLFQSLK
;
A
#
# COMPACT_ATOMS: atom_id res chain seq x y z
N MET A 1 5.43 -1.52 -16.17
CA MET A 1 5.68 -0.25 -15.46
C MET A 1 6.88 -0.52 -14.57
N LEU A 2 7.97 0.21 -14.79
CA LEU A 2 9.20 0.07 -14.01
C LEU A 2 8.95 0.53 -12.58
N PHE A 3 9.63 -0.10 -11.63
CA PHE A 3 9.60 0.29 -10.23
C PHE A 3 10.62 1.40 -10.01
N LYS A 4 10.15 2.55 -9.48
CA LYS A 4 10.96 3.75 -9.33
C LYS A 4 11.45 3.91 -7.91
N ILE A 5 12.77 4.06 -7.77
CA ILE A 5 13.46 4.24 -6.49
C ILE A 5 14.12 5.61 -6.45
N LEU A 6 13.91 6.37 -5.39
CA LEU A 6 14.67 7.56 -5.05
C LEU A 6 15.60 7.24 -3.89
N ILE A 7 16.90 7.49 -4.04
CA ILE A 7 17.91 7.29 -2.99
C ILE A 7 18.43 8.64 -2.55
N VAL A 8 18.45 8.89 -1.25
CA VAL A 8 18.81 10.18 -0.66
C VAL A 8 19.85 9.98 0.43
N ASP A 9 21.05 10.49 0.21
CA ASP A 9 22.18 10.38 1.16
C ASP A 9 23.17 11.52 0.84
N ASP A 10 23.83 12.10 1.82
CA ASP A 10 24.87 13.10 1.58
C ASP A 10 26.22 12.46 1.18
N ASP A 11 26.38 11.14 1.38
CA ASP A 11 27.51 10.38 0.86
C ASP A 11 27.33 10.02 -0.62
N THR A 12 27.97 10.80 -1.50
CA THR A 12 27.91 10.58 -2.96
C THR A 12 28.49 9.23 -3.42
N ASN A 13 29.42 8.64 -2.66
CA ASN A 13 29.97 7.32 -2.97
C ASN A 13 28.91 6.25 -2.72
N LEU A 14 28.20 6.31 -1.59
CA LEU A 14 27.11 5.40 -1.27
C LEU A 14 25.96 5.54 -2.30
N LEU A 15 25.60 6.76 -2.68
CA LEU A 15 24.61 7.01 -3.73
C LEU A 15 24.99 6.32 -5.04
N SER A 16 26.25 6.47 -5.47
CA SER A 16 26.75 5.87 -6.72
C SER A 16 26.70 4.35 -6.67
N VAL A 17 27.11 3.75 -5.56
CA VAL A 17 27.10 2.29 -5.36
C VAL A 17 25.68 1.75 -5.39
N LEU A 18 24.77 2.32 -4.61
CA LEU A 18 23.38 1.86 -4.54
C LEU A 18 22.63 2.07 -5.86
N LYS A 19 22.89 3.22 -6.54
CA LYS A 19 22.30 3.48 -7.85
C LYS A 19 22.67 2.39 -8.86
N ASN A 20 23.95 2.06 -8.97
CA ASN A 20 24.41 1.05 -9.90
C ASN A 20 23.83 -0.34 -9.59
N ILE A 21 23.85 -0.73 -8.31
CA ILE A 21 23.31 -2.02 -7.86
C ILE A 21 21.83 -2.19 -8.22
N PHE A 22 21.01 -1.18 -7.93
CA PHE A 22 19.57 -1.29 -8.20
C PHE A 22 19.23 -1.07 -9.66
N ALA A 23 20.01 -0.27 -10.40
CA ALA A 23 19.87 -0.15 -11.86
C ALA A 23 20.18 -1.48 -12.56
N ASP A 24 21.23 -2.20 -12.13
CA ASP A 24 21.58 -3.54 -12.65
C ASP A 24 20.48 -4.58 -12.36
N GLU A 25 19.70 -4.40 -11.28
CA GLU A 25 18.54 -5.24 -10.97
C GLU A 25 17.27 -4.85 -11.75
N GLY A 26 17.35 -3.84 -12.62
CA GLY A 26 16.26 -3.42 -13.50
C GLY A 26 15.30 -2.41 -12.89
N TYR A 27 15.66 -1.75 -11.79
CA TYR A 27 14.89 -0.64 -11.22
C TYR A 27 15.24 0.70 -11.89
N GLU A 28 14.28 1.60 -11.96
CA GLU A 28 14.55 3.00 -12.35
C GLU A 28 14.99 3.78 -11.10
N VAL A 29 16.24 4.26 -11.09
CA VAL A 29 16.86 4.81 -9.88
C VAL A 29 17.28 6.26 -10.10
N GLU A 30 16.78 7.15 -9.26
CA GLU A 30 17.25 8.51 -9.10
C GLU A 30 17.93 8.71 -7.75
N VAL A 31 18.81 9.71 -7.67
CA VAL A 31 19.57 10.03 -6.46
C VAL A 31 19.48 11.50 -6.16
N CYS A 32 19.42 11.85 -4.87
CA CYS A 32 19.51 13.20 -4.35
C CYS A 32 20.52 13.26 -3.21
N SER A 33 21.21 14.38 -3.05
CA SER A 33 22.23 14.55 -2.02
C SER A 33 21.70 15.18 -0.72
N ASN A 34 20.43 15.56 -0.67
CA ASN A 34 19.81 16.17 0.50
C ASN A 34 18.29 15.98 0.51
N GLY A 35 17.70 16.12 1.71
CA GLY A 35 16.27 15.86 1.90
C GLY A 35 15.34 16.86 1.23
N LEU A 36 15.73 18.14 1.10
CA LEU A 36 14.90 19.16 0.44
C LEU A 36 14.76 18.87 -1.06
N GLU A 37 15.87 18.51 -1.70
CA GLU A 37 15.88 18.09 -3.11
C GLU A 37 15.00 16.86 -3.31
N ALA A 38 15.07 15.90 -2.39
CA ALA A 38 14.26 14.68 -2.45
C ALA A 38 12.75 14.98 -2.39
N ILE A 39 12.32 15.87 -1.49
CA ILE A 39 10.92 16.29 -1.38
C ILE A 39 10.46 16.97 -2.68
N GLN A 40 11.28 17.88 -3.23
CA GLN A 40 10.98 18.55 -4.48
C GLN A 40 10.88 17.55 -5.65
N ARG A 41 11.84 16.62 -5.77
CA ARG A 41 11.81 15.56 -6.79
C ARG A 41 10.56 14.73 -6.72
N TYR A 42 10.16 14.35 -5.50
CA TYR A 42 8.94 13.56 -5.31
C TYR A 42 7.68 14.32 -5.74
N GLN A 43 7.63 15.65 -5.58
CA GLN A 43 6.52 16.48 -6.07
C GLN A 43 6.47 16.56 -7.60
N GLU A 44 7.63 16.54 -8.26
CA GLU A 44 7.73 16.57 -9.73
C GLU A 44 7.31 15.23 -10.35
N GLN A 45 7.70 14.12 -9.72
CA GLN A 45 7.33 12.77 -10.15
C GLN A 45 7.22 11.80 -8.98
N PRO A 46 6.22 10.90 -8.99
CA PRO A 46 6.06 9.94 -7.91
C PRO A 46 7.09 8.80 -8.01
N PHE A 47 7.58 8.36 -6.86
CA PHE A 47 8.41 7.17 -6.69
C PHE A 47 7.66 6.10 -5.89
N ASP A 48 7.98 4.83 -6.12
CA ASP A 48 7.40 3.70 -5.41
C ASP A 48 8.06 3.46 -4.06
N LEU A 49 9.38 3.74 -4.02
CA LEU A 49 10.23 3.56 -2.86
C LEU A 49 11.18 4.75 -2.74
N VAL A 50 11.33 5.25 -1.52
CA VAL A 50 12.35 6.22 -1.15
C VAL A 50 13.26 5.58 -0.10
N ILE A 51 14.56 5.61 -0.32
CA ILE A 51 15.59 5.18 0.61
C ILE A 51 16.33 6.44 1.05
N THR A 52 16.30 6.78 2.32
CA THR A 52 16.91 8.04 2.80
C THR A 52 17.74 7.84 4.05
N ASP A 53 18.91 8.48 4.09
CA ASP A 53 19.64 8.64 5.36
C ASP A 53 18.81 9.52 6.31
N ILE A 54 18.88 9.22 7.59
CA ILE A 54 18.26 10.06 8.63
C ILE A 54 19.08 11.34 8.86
N MET A 55 20.40 11.23 8.87
CA MET A 55 21.30 12.30 9.25
C MET A 55 21.86 13.02 8.03
N MET A 56 21.13 14.00 7.53
CA MET A 56 21.57 14.82 6.39
C MET A 56 21.47 16.31 6.73
N PRO A 57 22.30 17.16 6.09
CA PRO A 57 22.18 18.61 6.21
C PRO A 57 20.83 19.12 5.70
N GLY A 58 20.26 20.09 6.40
CA GLY A 58 18.98 20.70 6.04
C GLY A 58 17.78 19.88 6.53
N ALA A 59 17.10 19.15 5.65
CA ALA A 59 16.00 18.28 6.00
C ALA A 59 16.53 16.87 6.32
N SER A 60 16.18 16.36 7.51
CA SER A 60 16.51 14.99 7.91
C SER A 60 15.64 13.95 7.17
N GLY A 61 16.08 12.68 7.14
CA GLY A 61 15.27 11.61 6.56
C GLY A 61 13.92 11.40 7.24
N LEU A 62 13.79 11.80 8.51
CA LEU A 62 12.49 11.81 9.20
C LEU A 62 11.58 12.93 8.70
N ASP A 63 12.14 14.09 8.35
CA ASP A 63 11.38 15.19 7.73
C ASP A 63 10.93 14.80 6.32
N VAL A 64 11.83 14.14 5.55
CA VAL A 64 11.49 13.56 4.25
C VAL A 64 10.33 12.57 4.40
N LEU A 65 10.43 11.59 5.31
CA LEU A 65 9.37 10.61 5.57
C LEU A 65 8.03 11.30 5.84
N LYS A 66 8.01 12.28 6.73
CA LYS A 66 6.79 13.01 7.11
C LYS A 66 6.18 13.73 5.90
N SER A 67 6.99 14.50 5.17
CA SER A 67 6.53 15.24 3.98
C SER A 67 6.00 14.31 2.89
N LEU A 68 6.68 13.17 2.64
CA LEU A 68 6.24 12.21 1.64
C LEU A 68 4.94 11.51 2.04
N ARG A 69 4.73 11.26 3.33
CA ARG A 69 3.47 10.68 3.83
C ARG A 69 2.28 11.62 3.66
N GLU A 70 2.50 12.91 3.79
CA GLU A 70 1.48 13.93 3.54
C GLU A 70 1.13 14.03 2.03
N LEU A 71 2.13 13.88 1.15
CA LEU A 71 1.96 13.90 -0.31
C LEU A 71 1.36 12.59 -0.85
N SER A 72 1.78 11.45 -0.32
CA SER A 72 1.36 10.13 -0.77
C SER A 72 1.38 9.11 0.37
N PRO A 73 0.23 8.72 0.90
CA PRO A 73 0.15 7.70 1.95
C PRO A 73 0.65 6.31 1.53
N THR A 74 0.79 6.06 0.23
CA THR A 74 1.15 4.76 -0.32
C THR A 74 2.64 4.58 -0.60
N VAL A 75 3.44 5.67 -0.59
CA VAL A 75 4.88 5.59 -0.82
C VAL A 75 5.56 4.75 0.26
N LEU A 76 6.48 3.89 -0.12
CA LEU A 76 7.30 3.17 0.83
C LEU A 76 8.57 3.97 1.11
N VAL A 77 8.92 4.13 2.38
CA VAL A 77 10.13 4.84 2.80
C VAL A 77 10.95 3.95 3.70
N ILE A 78 12.20 3.68 3.29
CA ILE A 78 13.23 2.99 4.07
C ILE A 78 14.16 4.06 4.63
N LEU A 79 14.37 4.03 5.93
CA LEU A 79 15.33 4.90 6.61
C LEU A 79 16.64 4.16 6.83
N ILE A 80 17.75 4.83 6.52
CA ILE A 80 19.11 4.33 6.78
C ILE A 80 19.79 5.27 7.79
N THR A 81 20.59 4.77 8.71
CA THR A 81 21.33 5.63 9.63
C THR A 81 22.56 4.97 10.23
N GLY A 82 23.62 5.76 10.42
CA GLY A 82 24.80 5.37 11.20
C GLY A 82 24.61 5.57 12.71
N PHE A 83 23.56 6.29 13.14
CA PHE A 83 23.30 6.61 14.55
C PHE A 83 21.96 5.99 14.98
N ALA A 84 21.94 4.66 15.00
CA ALA A 84 20.76 3.93 15.42
C ALA A 84 20.50 4.10 16.92
N SER A 85 19.30 4.52 17.27
CA SER A 85 18.80 4.47 18.63
C SER A 85 17.39 3.85 18.65
N LEU A 86 17.03 3.22 19.76
CA LEU A 86 15.69 2.67 19.93
C LEU A 86 14.61 3.76 19.74
N GLU A 87 14.89 4.96 20.20
CA GLU A 87 13.97 6.10 20.10
C GLU A 87 13.73 6.52 18.65
N THR A 88 14.80 6.66 17.85
CA THR A 88 14.69 7.00 16.42
C THR A 88 14.00 5.90 15.62
N ALA A 89 14.25 4.63 15.94
CA ALA A 89 13.57 3.51 15.30
C ALA A 89 12.06 3.49 15.61
N ILE A 90 11.69 3.67 16.88
CA ILE A 90 10.27 3.76 17.29
C ILE A 90 9.58 4.94 16.62
N LYS A 91 10.24 6.10 16.54
CA LYS A 91 9.71 7.28 15.87
C LYS A 91 9.49 7.00 14.38
N ALA A 92 10.50 6.47 13.69
CA ALA A 92 10.41 6.10 12.28
C ALA A 92 9.21 5.19 11.97
N ILE A 93 8.98 4.17 12.79
CA ILE A 93 7.86 3.24 12.63
C ILE A 93 6.52 3.93 12.87
N ARG A 94 6.41 4.77 13.92
CA ARG A 94 5.18 5.55 14.20
C ARG A 94 4.84 6.50 13.05
N ASP A 95 5.86 7.13 12.46
CA ASP A 95 5.71 8.05 11.34
C ASP A 95 5.48 7.32 10.01
N GLY A 96 5.46 5.98 10.03
CA GLY A 96 5.05 5.14 8.90
C GLY A 96 6.20 4.69 8.00
N ALA A 97 7.46 4.69 8.44
CA ALA A 97 8.53 4.09 7.68
C ALA A 97 8.22 2.63 7.33
N TYR A 98 8.61 2.22 6.13
CA TYR A 98 8.46 0.83 5.68
C TYR A 98 9.47 -0.09 6.38
N ASP A 99 10.72 0.35 6.43
CA ASP A 99 11.79 -0.35 7.15
C ASP A 99 12.85 0.63 7.66
N TYR A 100 13.77 0.13 8.49
CA TYR A 100 14.83 0.90 9.12
C TYR A 100 16.10 0.06 9.13
N ILE A 101 17.18 0.57 8.51
CA ILE A 101 18.45 -0.13 8.32
C ILE A 101 19.57 0.65 9.02
N THR A 102 20.46 -0.06 9.73
CA THR A 102 21.59 0.57 10.44
C THR A 102 22.86 0.46 9.61
N LYS A 103 23.62 1.56 9.48
CA LYS A 103 24.99 1.55 8.91
C LYS A 103 25.98 1.08 10.01
N PRO A 104 26.98 0.21 9.68
CA PRO A 104 27.20 -0.40 8.37
C PRO A 104 26.24 -1.56 8.10
N PHE A 105 25.74 -1.66 6.88
CA PHE A 105 24.87 -2.74 6.41
C PHE A 105 25.53 -3.54 5.29
N LYS A 106 25.09 -4.78 5.09
CA LYS A 106 25.48 -5.59 3.95
C LYS A 106 24.63 -5.26 2.74
N LEU A 107 25.23 -5.30 1.54
CA LEU A 107 24.48 -5.05 0.29
C LEU A 107 23.32 -6.04 0.12
N GLU A 108 23.48 -7.28 0.53
CA GLU A 108 22.45 -8.31 0.48
C GLU A 108 21.25 -7.95 1.37
N GLU A 109 21.48 -7.30 2.50
CA GLU A 109 20.43 -6.89 3.42
C GLU A 109 19.53 -5.85 2.77
N ILE A 110 20.09 -4.77 2.23
CA ILE A 110 19.30 -3.72 1.58
C ILE A 110 18.60 -4.24 0.31
N LYS A 111 19.22 -5.15 -0.45
CA LYS A 111 18.60 -5.80 -1.61
C LYS A 111 17.36 -6.59 -1.23
N ILE A 112 17.41 -7.36 -0.14
CA ILE A 112 16.25 -8.12 0.36
C ILE A 112 15.11 -7.17 0.74
N VAL A 113 15.42 -6.09 1.45
CA VAL A 113 14.40 -5.12 1.87
C VAL A 113 13.76 -4.43 0.67
N VAL A 114 14.57 -4.01 -0.33
CA VAL A 114 14.06 -3.39 -1.57
C VAL A 114 13.20 -4.37 -2.37
N LYS A 115 13.61 -5.63 -2.50
CA LYS A 115 12.83 -6.67 -3.15
C LYS A 115 11.48 -6.89 -2.46
N ASN A 116 11.46 -6.95 -1.14
CA ASN A 116 10.22 -7.08 -0.38
C ASN A 116 9.30 -5.85 -0.58
N ALA A 117 9.88 -4.64 -0.64
CA ALA A 117 9.14 -3.42 -0.96
C ALA A 117 8.53 -3.47 -2.37
N PHE A 118 9.32 -3.93 -3.36
CA PHE A 118 8.85 -4.13 -4.74
C PHE A 118 7.68 -5.12 -4.80
N ASP A 119 7.83 -6.30 -4.17
CA ASP A 119 6.77 -7.32 -4.17
C ASP A 119 5.49 -6.79 -3.52
N ARG A 120 5.59 -5.99 -2.46
CA ARG A 120 4.46 -5.34 -1.83
C ARG A 120 3.74 -4.37 -2.77
N VAL A 121 4.48 -3.46 -3.43
CA VAL A 121 3.89 -2.51 -4.39
C VAL A 121 3.23 -3.25 -5.54
N ARG A 122 3.87 -4.31 -6.06
CA ARG A 122 3.31 -5.15 -7.12
C ARG A 122 1.98 -5.75 -6.71
N LEU A 123 1.92 -6.38 -5.54
CA LEU A 123 0.69 -6.99 -5.01
C LEU A 123 -0.43 -5.97 -4.82
N VAL A 124 -0.13 -4.78 -4.28
CA VAL A 124 -1.12 -3.70 -4.13
C VAL A 124 -1.64 -3.27 -5.49
N ARG A 125 -0.77 -3.08 -6.49
CA ARG A 125 -1.17 -2.72 -7.85
C ARG A 125 -2.03 -3.79 -8.53
N GLU A 126 -1.68 -5.06 -8.36
CA GLU A 126 -2.46 -6.19 -8.89
C GLU A 126 -3.83 -6.26 -8.24
N ASN A 127 -3.91 -6.08 -6.93
CA ASN A 127 -5.17 -6.07 -6.19
C ASN A 127 -6.09 -4.92 -6.67
N HIS A 128 -5.56 -3.71 -6.83
CA HIS A 128 -6.31 -2.60 -7.41
C HIS A 128 -6.85 -2.89 -8.81
N LYS A 129 -6.04 -3.52 -9.67
CA LYS A 129 -6.48 -3.91 -11.01
C LYS A 129 -7.61 -4.94 -10.97
N LEU A 130 -7.51 -5.92 -10.08
CA LEU A 130 -8.54 -6.94 -9.92
C LEU A 130 -9.85 -6.35 -9.39
N LEU A 131 -9.77 -5.46 -8.39
CA LEU A 131 -10.93 -4.75 -7.86
C LEU A 131 -11.62 -3.90 -8.93
N HIS A 132 -10.84 -3.19 -9.75
CA HIS A 132 -11.39 -2.41 -10.86
C HIS A 132 -12.12 -3.30 -11.89
N LYS A 133 -11.50 -4.42 -12.31
CA LYS A 133 -12.14 -5.38 -13.21
C LYS A 133 -13.41 -5.98 -12.62
N LEU A 134 -13.41 -6.27 -11.33
CA LEU A 134 -14.58 -6.78 -10.63
C LEU A 134 -15.72 -5.74 -10.63
N GLN A 135 -15.40 -4.48 -10.33
CA GLN A 135 -16.38 -3.39 -10.38
C GLN A 135 -16.96 -3.18 -11.78
N GLU A 136 -16.13 -3.28 -12.83
CA GLU A 136 -16.59 -3.21 -14.22
C GLU A 136 -17.52 -4.38 -14.57
N ALA A 137 -17.19 -5.60 -14.15
CA ALA A 137 -18.03 -6.76 -14.37
C ALA A 137 -19.39 -6.63 -13.67
N TYR A 138 -19.43 -6.14 -12.44
CA TYR A 138 -20.68 -5.86 -11.73
C TYR A 138 -21.54 -4.80 -12.42
N LYS A 139 -20.93 -3.73 -12.93
CA LYS A 139 -21.66 -2.71 -13.70
C LYS A 139 -22.30 -3.29 -14.97
N GLN A 140 -21.59 -4.19 -15.65
CA GLN A 140 -22.13 -4.87 -16.83
C GLN A 140 -23.30 -5.80 -16.48
N LEU A 141 -23.19 -6.56 -15.39
CA LEU A 141 -24.29 -7.40 -14.90
C LEU A 141 -25.53 -6.58 -14.53
N ASP A 142 -25.37 -5.49 -13.78
CA ASP A 142 -26.50 -4.59 -13.43
C ASP A 142 -27.19 -4.01 -14.67
N LEU A 143 -26.41 -3.69 -15.71
CA LEU A 143 -26.96 -3.22 -16.98
C LEU A 143 -27.76 -4.31 -17.70
N VAL A 144 -27.26 -5.54 -17.74
CA VAL A 144 -27.96 -6.68 -18.35
C VAL A 144 -29.27 -6.97 -17.58
N GLU A 145 -29.24 -6.97 -16.25
CA GLU A 145 -30.43 -7.17 -15.43
C GLU A 145 -31.51 -6.10 -15.71
N LYS A 146 -31.10 -4.83 -15.80
CA LYS A 146 -32.03 -3.73 -16.15
C LYS A 146 -32.64 -3.89 -17.55
N ILE A 147 -31.83 -4.31 -18.53
CA ILE A 147 -32.35 -4.56 -19.90
C ILE A 147 -33.34 -5.73 -19.87
N THR A 148 -33.04 -6.80 -19.17
CA THR A 148 -33.90 -7.97 -19.06
C THR A 148 -35.23 -7.60 -18.35
N GLN A 149 -35.21 -6.77 -17.31
CA GLN A 149 -36.39 -6.28 -16.64
C GLN A 149 -37.28 -5.43 -17.58
N ILE A 150 -36.66 -4.52 -18.35
CA ILE A 150 -37.39 -3.69 -19.34
C ILE A 150 -38.03 -4.54 -20.44
N GLN A 151 -37.37 -5.64 -20.87
CA GLN A 151 -37.94 -6.57 -21.85
C GLN A 151 -39.10 -7.36 -21.25
N ASN A 152 -38.95 -7.90 -20.05
CA ASN A 152 -40.02 -8.61 -19.36
C ASN A 152 -41.26 -7.71 -19.12
N ASP A 153 -41.06 -6.44 -18.71
CA ASP A 153 -42.16 -5.46 -18.55
C ASP A 153 -42.87 -5.13 -19.86
N LYS A 154 -42.19 -5.20 -20.99
CA LYS A 154 -42.82 -5.04 -22.32
C LYS A 154 -43.58 -6.28 -22.72
N ASP A 155 -43.03 -7.46 -22.51
CA ASP A 155 -43.69 -8.74 -22.82
C ASP A 155 -44.93 -8.96 -21.94
N GLU A 156 -44.89 -8.57 -20.64
CA GLU A 156 -46.08 -8.60 -19.78
C GLU A 156 -47.17 -7.62 -20.26
N LYS A 157 -46.82 -6.45 -20.77
CA LYS A 157 -47.78 -5.49 -21.31
C LYS A 157 -48.37 -5.90 -22.65
N GLU A 158 -47.65 -6.68 -23.46
CA GLU A 158 -48.14 -7.28 -24.67
C GLU A 158 -49.01 -8.53 -24.39
N ALA A 159 -48.61 -9.37 -23.39
CA ALA A 159 -49.40 -10.52 -22.98
C ALA A 159 -50.75 -10.14 -22.33
N ASP A 160 -50.82 -9.04 -21.59
CA ASP A 160 -52.06 -8.53 -21.00
C ASP A 160 -53.06 -8.00 -22.10
N ARG A 161 -52.55 -7.71 -23.31
CA ARG A 161 -53.37 -7.37 -24.47
C ARG A 161 -53.89 -8.62 -25.22
N THR A 162 -53.29 -9.80 -25.00
CA THR A 162 -53.63 -11.03 -25.73
C THR A 162 -54.29 -12.10 -24.86
N GLY A 163 -54.49 -11.87 -23.55
CA GLY A 163 -55.39 -12.69 -22.68
C GLY A 163 -54.86 -14.11 -22.39
N ASP A 164 -53.56 -14.34 -22.39
CA ASP A 164 -53.02 -15.68 -22.08
C ASP A 164 -52.32 -15.68 -20.72
N VAL A 165 -52.92 -16.39 -19.76
CA VAL A 165 -52.45 -16.51 -18.37
C VAL A 165 -51.78 -17.89 -18.21
N LEU A 166 -50.49 -18.00 -18.45
CA LEU A 166 -49.67 -19.11 -17.86
C LEU A 166 -48.18 -18.77 -17.91
N GLY A 167 -47.59 -18.45 -16.78
CA GLY A 167 -46.11 -18.37 -16.70
C GLY A 167 -45.52 -17.50 -15.57
N LYS A 168 -46.21 -17.38 -14.42
CA LYS A 168 -45.56 -16.83 -13.24
C LYS A 168 -44.89 -17.92 -12.43
N THR A 169 -43.59 -18.10 -12.57
CA THR A 169 -42.82 -18.77 -11.49
C THR A 169 -41.32 -18.43 -11.56
N LEU A 170 -40.88 -17.79 -10.49
CA LEU A 170 -39.54 -17.87 -9.87
C LEU A 170 -38.31 -17.32 -10.66
N ILE A 171 -37.85 -16.15 -10.26
CA ILE A 171 -36.49 -16.02 -9.69
C ILE A 171 -36.45 -14.70 -8.89
N ALA A 172 -36.79 -14.76 -7.60
CA ALA A 172 -36.42 -13.74 -6.62
C ALA A 172 -35.07 -14.19 -6.01
N GLY A 173 -33.99 -13.87 -6.69
CA GLY A 173 -32.63 -14.02 -6.16
C GLY A 173 -32.28 -12.80 -5.32
N THR A 174 -32.19 -13.00 -4.02
CA THR A 174 -31.78 -12.04 -3.01
C THR A 174 -30.41 -11.44 -3.32
N MET A 175 -30.37 -10.20 -3.80
CA MET A 175 -29.14 -9.39 -3.81
C MET A 175 -28.96 -8.71 -2.47
N LEU A 176 -27.91 -9.10 -1.75
CA LEU A 176 -27.38 -8.34 -0.60
C LEU A 176 -26.75 -7.04 -1.08
N PRO A 177 -27.03 -5.88 -0.44
CA PRO A 177 -26.50 -4.60 -0.89
C PRO A 177 -24.98 -4.52 -0.71
N TYR A 178 -24.25 -4.35 -1.79
CA TYR A 178 -22.79 -4.21 -1.86
C TYR A 178 -22.22 -3.05 -1.01
N HIS A 179 -23.03 -2.09 -0.64
CA HIS A 179 -22.61 -0.90 0.15
C HIS A 179 -22.16 -1.23 1.59
N PHE A 180 -22.51 -2.42 2.11
CA PHE A 180 -22.13 -2.82 3.48
C PHE A 180 -20.74 -3.47 3.57
N MET A 181 -20.15 -3.94 2.46
CA MET A 181 -18.87 -4.63 2.48
C MET A 181 -17.63 -3.73 2.32
N ALA A 182 -17.76 -2.56 1.70
CA ALA A 182 -16.60 -1.73 1.37
C ALA A 182 -15.95 -1.01 2.58
N SER A 183 -16.73 -0.69 3.61
CA SER A 183 -16.21 -0.01 4.80
C SER A 183 -15.49 -0.96 5.78
N ASP A 184 -15.92 -2.23 5.83
CA ASP A 184 -15.35 -3.25 6.73
C ASP A 184 -14.06 -3.88 6.18
N VAL A 185 -13.92 -3.99 4.87
CA VAL A 185 -12.72 -4.54 4.22
C VAL A 185 -11.51 -3.64 4.49
N ASN A 186 -11.66 -2.33 4.37
CA ASN A 186 -10.55 -1.39 4.57
C ASN A 186 -10.05 -1.34 6.04
N LYS A 187 -10.93 -1.51 7.02
CA LYS A 187 -10.57 -1.60 8.44
C LYS A 187 -9.86 -2.93 8.75
N ARG A 188 -10.33 -4.04 8.18
CA ARG A 188 -9.73 -5.37 8.37
C ARG A 188 -8.36 -5.49 7.71
N GLU A 189 -8.18 -4.95 6.50
CA GLU A 189 -6.87 -4.92 5.84
C GLU A 189 -5.86 -4.08 6.61
N SER A 190 -6.24 -2.91 7.08
CA SER A 190 -5.39 -2.06 7.94
C SER A 190 -5.00 -2.77 9.25
N PHE A 191 -5.93 -3.52 9.85
CA PHE A 191 -5.67 -4.30 11.06
C PHE A 191 -4.65 -5.42 10.83
N VAL A 192 -4.84 -6.24 9.78
CA VAL A 192 -3.91 -7.33 9.43
C VAL A 192 -2.51 -6.78 9.16
N LEU A 193 -2.42 -5.68 8.44
CA LEU A 193 -1.16 -5.01 8.13
C LEU A 193 -0.41 -4.53 9.37
N ASN A 194 -1.14 -3.94 10.31
CA ASN A 194 -0.56 -3.46 11.58
C ASN A 194 -0.15 -4.64 12.48
N LEU A 195 -0.91 -5.73 12.47
CA LEU A 195 -0.57 -6.94 13.21
C LEU A 195 0.71 -7.60 12.67
N GLU A 196 0.86 -7.68 11.34
CA GLU A 196 2.08 -8.19 10.70
C GLU A 196 3.30 -7.32 11.03
N ARG A 197 3.15 -5.98 11.03
CA ARG A 197 4.24 -5.07 11.41
C ARG A 197 4.70 -5.32 12.85
N VAL A 198 3.78 -5.44 13.78
CA VAL A 198 4.10 -5.69 15.20
C VAL A 198 4.72 -7.09 15.37
N SER A 199 4.27 -8.10 14.61
CA SER A 199 4.87 -9.45 14.63
C SER A 199 6.32 -9.44 14.14
N ARG A 200 6.62 -8.73 13.04
CA ARG A 200 8.01 -8.58 12.54
C ARG A 200 8.92 -7.89 13.54
N LEU A 201 8.42 -6.90 14.29
CA LEU A 201 9.20 -6.22 15.32
C LEU A 201 9.59 -7.17 16.45
N ARG A 202 8.70 -8.09 16.83
CA ARG A 202 8.99 -9.13 17.79
C ARG A 202 10.02 -10.12 17.25
N GLU A 203 9.86 -10.59 16.01
CA GLU A 203 10.78 -11.54 15.36
C GLU A 203 12.19 -10.97 15.21
N LYS A 204 12.30 -9.65 14.94
CA LYS A 204 13.59 -8.93 14.90
C LYS A 204 14.14 -8.58 16.31
N GLY A 205 13.45 -8.95 17.38
CA GLY A 205 13.87 -8.67 18.78
C GLY A 205 13.76 -7.20 19.20
N HIS A 206 13.05 -6.36 18.44
CA HIS A 206 12.88 -4.92 18.71
C HIS A 206 11.83 -4.62 19.78
N ILE A 207 10.94 -5.56 20.05
CA ILE A 207 9.95 -5.49 21.13
C ILE A 207 9.90 -6.80 21.90
N SER A 208 9.68 -6.69 23.21
CA SER A 208 9.49 -7.83 24.10
C SER A 208 8.13 -8.50 23.88
N GLN A 209 7.97 -9.73 24.40
CA GLN A 209 6.69 -10.44 24.35
C GLN A 209 5.56 -9.65 25.03
N GLY A 210 5.83 -8.96 26.14
CA GLY A 210 4.84 -8.14 26.84
C GLY A 210 4.37 -6.93 26.03
N GLU A 211 5.30 -6.25 25.35
CA GLU A 211 4.99 -5.12 24.47
C GLU A 211 4.21 -5.57 23.23
N PHE A 212 4.53 -6.74 22.70
CA PHE A 212 3.77 -7.36 21.60
C PHE A 212 2.31 -7.59 21.99
N GLU A 213 2.04 -8.21 23.13
CA GLU A 213 0.67 -8.46 23.60
C GLU A 213 -0.10 -7.16 23.88
N LEU A 214 0.57 -6.13 24.35
CA LEU A 214 -0.02 -4.81 24.58
C LEU A 214 -0.40 -4.10 23.27
N CYS A 215 0.47 -4.17 22.25
CA CYS A 215 0.19 -3.65 20.91
C CYS A 215 -0.97 -4.40 20.25
N LYS A 216 -0.97 -5.72 20.35
CA LYS A 216 -2.02 -6.59 19.87
C LYS A 216 -3.38 -6.27 20.50
N ALA A 217 -3.44 -6.13 21.84
CA ALA A 217 -4.65 -5.76 22.53
C ALA A 217 -5.22 -4.40 22.09
N ARG A 218 -4.35 -3.39 21.89
CA ARG A 218 -4.77 -2.08 21.36
C ARG A 218 -5.29 -2.16 19.93
N LEU A 219 -4.67 -2.95 19.06
CA LEU A 219 -5.15 -3.17 17.69
C LEU A 219 -6.53 -3.83 17.68
N PHE A 220 -6.80 -4.78 18.57
CA PHE A 220 -8.13 -5.39 18.72
C PHE A 220 -9.20 -4.42 19.25
N GLN A 221 -8.83 -3.44 20.06
CA GLN A 221 -9.76 -2.40 20.53
C GLN A 221 -10.16 -1.42 19.42
N SER A 222 -9.31 -1.21 18.43
CA SER A 222 -9.60 -0.33 17.27
C SER A 222 -10.51 -0.96 16.22
N LEU A 223 -10.84 -2.25 16.33
CA LEU A 223 -11.76 -2.99 15.46
C LEU A 223 -13.23 -2.92 15.95
N LYS A 224 -13.43 -2.48 17.18
CA LYS A 224 -14.77 -2.24 17.74
C LYS A 224 -15.23 -0.82 17.44
#